data_8f1bf2ac70745eee7abaa581726027c2
#
_entry.id   8f1bf2ac70745eee7abaa581726027c2
#
_cell.length_a   1.000
_cell.length_b   1.000
_cell.length_c   1.000
_cell.angle_alpha   90.00
_cell.angle_beta   90.00
_cell.angle_gamma   90.00
#
_symmetry.space_group_name_H-M   'P 1'
#
loop_
_entity.id
_entity.type
_entity.pdbx_description
1 polymer ?
#
loop_
_entity_poly.entity_id
_entity_poly.type
_entity_poly.pdbx_seq_one_letter_code
_entity_poly.pdbx_strand_id
1 'polypeptide(L)'
;MHLGDDLGPQRRRAPDAAQIAAYAGAGEIRERFFSDDAYARRLGLPGAIVPGPMLTAFIEQFLRRELPDWRLERLNTTFRVPTSPGVPLVLHGAVTEHHERADGERLVCDVLIEHGETAGEGDRAVTASATLKRSTSGHGR
;
A
#
# COMPACT_ATOMS: atom_id res chain seq x y z
N MET A 1 -6.18 1.02 19.57
CA MET A 1 -5.69 1.98 18.58
C MET A 1 -6.57 3.22 18.62
N HIS A 2 -5.97 4.37 18.65
CA HIS A 2 -6.68 5.62 18.89
C HIS A 2 -6.39 6.64 17.81
N LEU A 3 -7.30 7.61 17.68
CA LEU A 3 -7.13 8.75 16.81
C LEU A 3 -5.76 9.39 17.03
N GLY A 4 -5.05 9.65 15.95
CA GLY A 4 -3.72 10.24 15.98
C GLY A 4 -2.58 9.26 16.13
N ASP A 5 -2.86 7.98 16.41
CA ASP A 5 -1.79 6.98 16.52
C ASP A 5 -1.10 6.78 15.18
N ASP A 6 0.23 6.69 15.24
CA ASP A 6 1.04 6.44 14.05
C ASP A 6 1.06 4.95 13.73
N LEU A 7 1.12 4.65 12.43
CA LEU A 7 1.30 3.31 11.90
C LEU A 7 2.67 3.24 11.22
N GLY A 8 3.41 2.18 11.46
CA GLY A 8 4.75 2.00 10.92
C GLY A 8 5.79 2.84 11.65
N PRO A 9 6.89 3.21 11.01
CA PRO A 9 7.18 2.93 9.61
C PRO A 9 7.60 1.49 9.37
N GLN A 10 7.33 0.99 8.19
CA GLN A 10 7.80 -0.30 7.71
C GLN A 10 8.65 -0.07 6.47
N ARG A 11 9.87 -0.57 6.48
CA ARG A 11 10.76 -0.48 5.33
C ARG A 11 10.71 -1.77 4.56
N ARG A 12 10.68 -1.67 3.24
CA ARG A 12 10.77 -2.84 2.38
C ARG A 12 11.22 -2.41 0.99
N ARG A 13 11.60 -3.38 0.18
CA ARG A 13 11.94 -3.09 -1.21
C ARG A 13 10.74 -3.30 -2.11
N ALA A 14 10.64 -2.47 -3.13
CA ALA A 14 9.68 -2.68 -4.21
C ALA A 14 9.96 -4.04 -4.86
N PRO A 15 8.94 -4.67 -5.45
CA PRO A 15 9.16 -5.90 -6.22
C PRO A 15 10.25 -5.70 -7.27
N ASP A 16 11.10 -6.70 -7.44
CA ASP A 16 12.12 -6.66 -8.47
C ASP A 16 11.56 -7.14 -9.82
N ALA A 17 12.38 -7.05 -10.86
CA ALA A 17 11.96 -7.41 -12.21
C ALA A 17 11.45 -8.85 -12.30
N ALA A 18 12.11 -9.79 -11.59
CA ALA A 18 11.70 -11.20 -11.60
C ALA A 18 10.34 -11.39 -10.92
N GLN A 19 10.12 -10.73 -9.81
CA GLN A 19 8.84 -10.78 -9.09
C GLN A 19 7.71 -10.18 -9.93
N ILE A 20 7.98 -9.06 -10.61
CA ILE A 20 6.99 -8.43 -11.47
C ILE A 20 6.66 -9.33 -12.66
N ALA A 21 7.66 -9.96 -13.25
CA ALA A 21 7.44 -10.89 -14.36
C ALA A 21 6.59 -12.08 -13.94
N ALA A 22 6.84 -12.65 -12.76
CA ALA A 22 6.05 -13.75 -12.22
C ALA A 22 4.60 -13.32 -11.97
N TYR A 23 4.41 -12.14 -11.40
CA TYR A 23 3.08 -11.59 -11.13
C TYR A 23 2.32 -11.34 -12.43
N ALA A 24 2.97 -10.71 -13.41
CA ALA A 24 2.35 -10.41 -14.70
C ALA A 24 1.95 -11.69 -15.44
N GLY A 25 2.82 -12.71 -15.38
CA GLY A 25 2.51 -14.00 -16.00
C GLY A 25 1.31 -14.68 -15.35
N ALA A 26 1.27 -14.70 -14.03
CA ALA A 26 0.17 -15.32 -13.29
C ALA A 26 -1.14 -14.55 -13.46
N GLY A 27 -1.06 -13.22 -13.53
CA GLY A 27 -2.23 -12.34 -13.63
C GLY A 27 -2.64 -12.02 -15.05
N GLU A 28 -1.93 -12.55 -16.05
CA GLU A 28 -2.17 -12.28 -17.46
C GLU A 28 -2.07 -10.79 -17.82
N ILE A 29 -1.24 -10.04 -17.11
CA ILE A 29 -1.01 -8.63 -17.39
C ILE A 29 -0.14 -8.54 -18.64
N ARG A 30 -0.62 -7.80 -19.63
CA ARG A 30 0.03 -7.76 -20.95
C ARG A 30 0.67 -6.42 -21.28
N GLU A 31 0.51 -5.43 -20.43
CA GLU A 31 1.07 -4.11 -20.69
C GLU A 31 2.60 -4.18 -20.63
N ARG A 32 3.22 -3.87 -21.76
CA ARG A 32 4.67 -3.99 -21.91
C ARG A 32 5.46 -3.06 -21.01
N PHE A 33 4.87 -1.96 -20.54
CA PHE A 33 5.59 -1.02 -19.69
C PHE A 33 5.89 -1.60 -18.29
N PHE A 34 5.33 -2.74 -17.93
CA PHE A 34 5.68 -3.43 -16.68
C PHE A 34 6.90 -4.33 -16.83
N SER A 35 7.27 -4.68 -18.06
CA SER A 35 8.34 -5.66 -18.28
C SER A 35 9.36 -5.25 -19.34
N ASP A 36 9.11 -4.19 -20.07
CA ASP A 36 9.97 -3.74 -21.17
C ASP A 36 10.42 -2.31 -20.91
N ASP A 37 11.66 -2.16 -20.44
CA ASP A 37 12.23 -0.85 -20.10
C ASP A 37 12.24 0.11 -21.29
N ALA A 38 12.63 -0.36 -22.47
CA ALA A 38 12.70 0.48 -23.65
C ALA A 38 11.32 0.98 -24.04
N TYR A 39 10.32 0.12 -23.98
CA TYR A 39 8.94 0.49 -24.28
C TYR A 39 8.41 1.50 -23.25
N ALA A 40 8.68 1.24 -21.98
CA ALA A 40 8.24 2.15 -20.91
C ALA A 40 8.85 3.54 -21.07
N ARG A 41 10.14 3.62 -21.44
CA ARG A 41 10.81 4.90 -21.66
C ARG A 41 10.22 5.65 -22.84
N ARG A 42 9.79 4.95 -23.88
CA ARG A 42 9.11 5.59 -25.01
C ARG A 42 7.77 6.20 -24.61
N LEU A 43 7.15 5.69 -23.55
CA LEU A 43 5.92 6.25 -22.99
C LEU A 43 6.17 7.36 -21.98
N GLY A 44 7.43 7.77 -21.79
CA GLY A 44 7.78 8.82 -20.84
C GLY A 44 8.03 8.35 -19.41
N LEU A 45 8.12 7.05 -19.20
CA LEU A 45 8.40 6.48 -17.91
C LEU A 45 9.93 6.31 -17.71
N PRO A 46 10.42 6.26 -16.46
CA PRO A 46 11.86 6.07 -16.21
C PRO A 46 12.39 4.70 -16.60
N GLY A 47 11.50 3.77 -16.89
CA GLY A 47 11.79 2.38 -17.20
C GLY A 47 10.55 1.57 -16.91
N ALA A 48 10.64 0.25 -16.85
CA ALA A 48 9.54 -0.59 -16.40
C ALA A 48 9.17 -0.20 -14.96
N ILE A 49 7.89 -0.25 -14.66
CA ILE A 49 7.39 0.19 -13.35
C ILE A 49 6.69 -0.96 -12.64
N VAL A 50 6.58 -0.83 -11.31
CA VAL A 50 5.87 -1.79 -10.49
C VAL A 50 4.36 -1.63 -10.74
N PRO A 51 3.63 -2.72 -11.00
CA PRO A 51 2.17 -2.65 -11.15
C PRO A 51 1.50 -2.14 -9.88
N GLY A 52 0.51 -1.25 -10.05
CA GLY A 52 -0.23 -0.68 -8.93
C GLY A 52 -0.80 -1.73 -7.97
N PRO A 53 -1.43 -2.81 -8.45
CA PRO A 53 -1.95 -3.85 -7.56
C PRO A 53 -0.92 -4.48 -6.63
N MET A 54 0.35 -4.56 -7.04
CA MET A 54 1.41 -5.07 -6.17
C MET A 54 1.68 -4.10 -5.00
N LEU A 55 1.65 -2.80 -5.28
CA LEU A 55 1.80 -1.78 -4.23
C LEU A 55 0.59 -1.75 -3.31
N THR A 56 -0.60 -1.95 -3.85
CA THR A 56 -1.83 -2.06 -3.06
C THR A 56 -1.74 -3.25 -2.10
N ALA A 57 -1.22 -4.38 -2.57
CA ALA A 57 -1.01 -5.55 -1.73
C ALA A 57 -0.07 -5.26 -0.56
N PHE A 58 0.95 -4.42 -0.79
CA PHE A 58 1.86 -3.99 0.28
C PHE A 58 1.10 -3.22 1.38
N ILE A 59 0.17 -2.35 0.97
CA ILE A 59 -0.65 -1.60 1.92
C ILE A 59 -1.55 -2.54 2.72
N GLU A 60 -2.17 -3.52 2.06
CA GLU A 60 -3.01 -4.50 2.75
C GLU A 60 -2.22 -5.31 3.77
N GLN A 61 -1.02 -5.75 3.40
CA GLN A 61 -0.15 -6.49 4.31
C GLN A 61 0.30 -5.61 5.48
N PHE A 62 0.63 -4.36 5.21
CA PHE A 62 1.02 -3.38 6.22
C PHE A 62 -0.10 -3.19 7.25
N LEU A 63 -1.32 -2.98 6.78
CA LEU A 63 -2.46 -2.79 7.68
C LEU A 63 -2.74 -4.05 8.50
N ARG A 64 -2.63 -5.23 7.91
CA ARG A 64 -2.82 -6.49 8.63
C ARG A 64 -1.78 -6.65 9.74
N ARG A 65 -0.56 -6.19 9.50
CA ARG A 65 0.52 -6.27 10.47
C ARG A 65 0.37 -5.26 11.59
N GLU A 66 -0.01 -4.02 11.24
CA GLU A 66 -0.13 -2.94 12.21
C GLU A 66 -1.43 -3.04 13.02
N LEU A 67 -2.49 -3.57 12.43
CA LEU A 67 -3.81 -3.62 13.03
C LEU A 67 -4.40 -5.03 12.89
N PRO A 68 -3.77 -6.03 13.55
CA PRO A 68 -4.16 -7.43 13.35
C PRO A 68 -5.58 -7.77 13.81
N ASP A 69 -6.14 -6.98 14.74
CA ASP A 69 -7.48 -7.21 15.27
C ASP A 69 -8.58 -6.56 14.43
N TRP A 70 -8.18 -5.86 13.38
CA TRP A 70 -9.11 -5.12 12.53
C TRP A 70 -9.17 -5.74 11.15
N ARG A 71 -10.35 -5.68 10.54
CA ARG A 71 -10.56 -6.19 9.19
C ARG A 71 -10.72 -5.04 8.22
N LEU A 72 -9.98 -5.07 7.14
CA LEU A 72 -10.09 -4.05 6.10
C LEU A 72 -11.44 -4.16 5.39
N GLU A 73 -12.21 -3.07 5.37
CA GLU A 73 -13.50 -2.99 4.68
C GLU A 73 -13.42 -2.24 3.37
N ARG A 74 -12.61 -1.17 3.35
CA ARG A 74 -12.49 -0.32 2.17
C ARG A 74 -11.08 0.20 2.08
N LEU A 75 -10.56 0.22 0.87
CA LEU A 75 -9.25 0.78 0.59
C LEU A 75 -9.34 1.59 -0.70
N ASN A 76 -9.02 2.87 -0.61
CA ASN A 76 -8.95 3.75 -1.76
C ASN A 76 -7.51 4.18 -1.93
N THR A 77 -6.94 3.93 -3.10
CA THR A 77 -5.55 4.25 -3.39
C THR A 77 -5.46 5.26 -4.53
N THR A 78 -4.46 6.12 -4.44
CA THR A 78 -4.11 7.03 -5.51
C THR A 78 -2.63 6.84 -5.80
N PHE A 79 -2.32 6.49 -7.05
CA PHE A 79 -0.94 6.31 -7.49
C PHE A 79 -0.42 7.66 -7.96
N ARG A 80 0.67 8.14 -7.35
CA ARG A 80 1.18 9.50 -7.57
C ARG A 80 2.39 9.53 -8.47
N VAL A 81 3.38 8.69 -8.18
CA VAL A 81 4.66 8.66 -8.86
C VAL A 81 4.97 7.22 -9.19
N PRO A 82 5.41 6.92 -10.43
CA PRO A 82 5.79 5.55 -10.77
C PRO A 82 6.92 5.04 -9.88
N THR A 83 6.85 3.76 -9.52
CA THR A 83 7.84 3.09 -8.69
C THR A 83 8.68 2.16 -9.56
N SER A 84 10.00 2.34 -9.53
CA SER A 84 10.93 1.46 -10.24
C SER A 84 11.11 0.16 -9.46
N PRO A 85 11.40 -0.96 -10.16
CA PRO A 85 11.63 -2.23 -9.49
C PRO A 85 12.81 -2.16 -8.51
N GLY A 86 12.66 -2.81 -7.38
CA GLY A 86 13.75 -3.00 -6.43
C GLY A 86 14.14 -1.80 -5.58
N VAL A 87 13.53 -0.65 -5.77
CA VAL A 87 13.88 0.55 -4.99
C VAL A 87 13.41 0.41 -3.54
N PRO A 88 14.11 1.07 -2.60
CA PRO A 88 13.65 1.06 -1.21
C PRO A 88 12.36 1.87 -1.06
N LEU A 89 11.47 1.35 -0.22
CA LEU A 89 10.19 1.97 0.09
C LEU A 89 10.01 2.04 1.60
N VAL A 90 9.27 3.03 2.04
CA VAL A 90 8.80 3.09 3.43
C VAL A 90 7.29 3.27 3.43
N LEU A 91 6.61 2.43 4.22
CA LEU A 91 5.17 2.52 4.44
C LEU A 91 4.93 3.08 5.83
N HIS A 92 4.07 4.07 5.92
CA HIS A 92 3.68 4.63 7.20
C HIS A 92 2.31 5.27 7.08
N GLY A 93 1.74 5.62 8.21
CA GLY A 93 0.42 6.24 8.20
C GLY A 93 -0.01 6.67 9.58
N ALA A 94 -1.28 6.98 9.70
CA ALA A 94 -1.87 7.40 10.96
C ALA A 94 -3.37 7.10 10.98
N VAL A 95 -3.89 6.92 12.19
CA VAL A 95 -5.33 6.81 12.41
C VAL A 95 -5.91 8.21 12.39
N THR A 96 -6.83 8.47 11.46
CA THR A 96 -7.41 9.80 11.25
C THR A 96 -8.82 9.93 11.79
N GLU A 97 -9.54 8.79 11.95
CA GLU A 97 -10.89 8.81 12.51
C GLU A 97 -11.16 7.50 13.26
N HIS A 98 -11.96 7.61 14.30
CA HIS A 98 -12.42 6.45 15.06
C HIS A 98 -13.91 6.64 15.34
N HIS A 99 -14.71 5.67 14.94
CA HIS A 99 -16.15 5.71 15.10
C HIS A 99 -16.65 4.46 15.80
N GLU A 100 -17.60 4.63 16.72
CA GLU A 100 -18.29 3.50 17.32
C GLU A 100 -19.70 3.44 16.72
N ARG A 101 -20.05 2.25 16.25
CA ARG A 101 -21.34 2.00 15.59
C ARG A 101 -22.00 0.79 16.22
N ALA A 102 -23.29 0.60 15.90
CA ALA A 102 -24.06 -0.51 16.45
C ALA A 102 -23.45 -1.87 16.08
N ASP A 103 -22.87 -1.96 14.90
CA ASP A 103 -22.29 -3.22 14.39
C ASP A 103 -20.78 -3.34 14.62
N GLY A 104 -20.20 -2.44 15.40
CA GLY A 104 -18.78 -2.48 15.73
C GLY A 104 -18.10 -1.15 15.56
N GLU A 105 -16.80 -1.17 15.76
CA GLU A 105 -15.98 0.03 15.63
C GLU A 105 -15.45 0.17 14.20
N ARG A 106 -15.18 1.41 13.83
CA ARG A 106 -14.51 1.73 12.56
C ARG A 106 -13.29 2.60 12.83
N LEU A 107 -12.21 2.28 12.15
CA LEU A 107 -11.04 3.16 12.07
C LEU A 107 -10.89 3.62 10.63
N VAL A 108 -10.55 4.88 10.47
CA VAL A 108 -10.11 5.40 9.17
C VAL A 108 -8.65 5.76 9.32
N CYS A 109 -7.84 5.29 8.39
CA CYS A 109 -6.39 5.49 8.41
C CYS A 109 -5.92 6.05 7.09
N ASP A 110 -4.95 6.95 7.15
CA ASP A 110 -4.19 7.35 5.97
C ASP A 110 -2.94 6.50 5.94
N VAL A 111 -2.58 6.00 4.76
CA VAL A 111 -1.37 5.21 4.55
C VAL A 111 -0.63 5.77 3.36
N LEU A 112 0.69 5.85 3.48
CA LEU A 112 1.57 6.35 2.44
C LEU A 112 2.61 5.30 2.10
N ILE A 113 2.93 5.18 0.81
CA ILE A 113 4.13 4.51 0.36
C ILE A 113 5.02 5.61 -0.22
N GLU A 114 6.20 5.75 0.33
CA GLU A 114 7.17 6.75 -0.13
C GLU A 114 8.44 6.08 -0.62
N HIS A 115 9.09 6.68 -1.58
CA HIS A 115 10.39 6.21 -2.04
C HIS A 115 11.44 6.55 -0.99
N GLY A 116 12.39 5.65 -0.77
CA GLY A 116 13.47 5.87 0.19
C GLY A 116 13.28 5.07 1.47
N GLU A 117 14.06 5.43 2.49
CA GLU A 117 14.11 4.67 3.73
C GLU A 117 13.66 5.47 4.95
N THR A 118 13.38 6.76 4.77
CA THR A 118 12.98 7.64 5.86
C THR A 118 11.59 8.20 5.60
N ALA A 119 10.66 7.93 6.51
CA ALA A 119 9.30 8.41 6.38
C ALA A 119 9.26 9.93 6.34
N GLY A 120 8.47 10.47 5.40
CA GLY A 120 8.27 11.90 5.26
C GLY A 120 9.29 12.60 4.37
N GLU A 121 10.31 11.90 3.87
CA GLU A 121 11.39 12.53 3.11
C GLU A 121 11.38 12.25 1.61
N GLY A 122 10.85 11.13 1.20
CA GLY A 122 10.86 10.76 -0.22
C GLY A 122 9.59 11.12 -0.95
N ASP A 123 9.59 10.89 -2.25
CA ASP A 123 8.41 11.10 -3.07
C ASP A 123 7.30 10.13 -2.67
N ARG A 124 6.09 10.62 -2.63
CA ARG A 124 4.92 9.78 -2.36
C ARG A 124 4.55 9.01 -3.62
N ALA A 125 4.77 7.71 -3.60
CA ALA A 125 4.39 6.83 -4.69
C ALA A 125 2.90 6.54 -4.66
N VAL A 126 2.36 6.28 -3.46
CA VAL A 126 0.95 5.94 -3.26
C VAL A 126 0.43 6.66 -2.02
N THR A 127 -0.76 7.23 -2.13
CA THR A 127 -1.52 7.70 -0.97
C THR A 127 -2.79 6.87 -0.89
N ALA A 128 -3.18 6.48 0.32
CA ALA A 128 -4.34 5.63 0.50
C ALA A 128 -5.16 6.05 1.71
N SER A 129 -6.46 5.77 1.63
CA SER A 129 -7.37 5.89 2.76
C SER A 129 -8.00 4.52 2.98
N ALA A 130 -7.93 4.03 4.20
CA ALA A 130 -8.43 2.71 4.56
C ALA A 130 -9.48 2.83 5.65
N THR A 131 -10.55 2.04 5.54
CA THR A 131 -11.55 1.89 6.60
C THR A 131 -11.49 0.46 7.09
N LEU A 132 -11.31 0.30 8.40
CA LEU A 132 -11.21 -1.01 9.03
C LEU A 132 -12.31 -1.17 10.08
N LYS A 133 -12.71 -2.42 10.28
CA LYS A 133 -13.78 -2.77 11.20
C LYS A 133 -13.28 -3.73 12.29
N ARG A 134 -13.75 -3.51 13.49
CA ARG A 134 -13.62 -4.46 14.58
C ARG A 134 -14.98 -4.64 15.25
N SER A 135 -15.39 -5.89 15.42
CA SER A 135 -16.67 -6.18 16.05
C SER A 135 -16.56 -5.97 17.56
N THR A 136 -17.44 -5.13 18.10
CA THR A 136 -17.49 -4.92 19.54
C THR A 136 -18.20 -6.05 20.26
N SER A 137 -19.05 -6.78 19.56
CA SER A 137 -19.79 -7.89 20.17
C SER A 137 -18.92 -9.12 20.33
N GLY A 138 -17.75 -9.08 19.74
CA GLY A 138 -16.89 -10.23 19.75
C GLY A 138 -16.11 -10.42 21.02
N HIS A 139 -16.26 -9.52 21.89
CA HIS A 139 -15.53 -9.57 23.11
C HIS A 139 -15.84 -10.76 23.98
N GLY A 140 -16.79 -11.50 23.68
CA GLY A 140 -17.00 -12.74 24.34
C GLY A 140 -15.93 -13.77 24.06
N ARG A 141 -14.97 -13.40 23.31
CA ARG A 141 -13.92 -14.30 22.92
C ARG A 141 -12.57 -13.73 23.20
#